data_20826278a7ac0cd0261700d034d92974
#
_entry.id   20826278a7ac0cd0261700d034d92974
#
_cell.length_a   1.000
_cell.length_b   1.000
_cell.length_c   1.000
_cell.angle_alpha   90.00
_cell.angle_beta   90.00
_cell.angle_gamma   90.00
#
_symmetry.space_group_name_H-M   'P 1'
#
loop_
_entity.id
_entity.type
_entity.pdbx_description
1 polymer ?
#
loop_
_entity_poly.entity_id
_entity_poly.type
_entity_poly.pdbx_seq_one_letter_code
_entity_poly.pdbx_strand_id
1 'polypeptide(L)'
;MPEVAVRLIAFIVVGVAVWALAQHFPMEEYGKQQVEPFDRWFLVIALALAGGVDEVFAPLLTSLTKHLYQGAAGTRQEVAGWSVSTQVLAYLIVTDFLGYWAHRLMHTPALWRIHALHHSARSLNWFSGMRGSPLHMLFVLAPGVLVASLFLLTESRSAFFVLLFIEMASQHLTHSNVRLPFARQLEWLLVTPRMHFIHHHREARYGNSNYGFYFSIWDHLFGTYIDADDVPDKGPLGLVENYTRTSLFLGLKLTEETPDKR
;
A
#
# COMPACT_ATOMS: atom_id res chain seq x y z
N MET A 1 22.49 1.61 -14.42
CA MET A 1 21.12 1.65 -14.98
C MET A 1 20.40 2.84 -14.37
N PRO A 2 19.53 3.52 -15.11
CA PRO A 2 18.67 4.56 -14.52
C PRO A 2 17.84 3.96 -13.36
N GLU A 3 17.65 4.71 -12.28
CA GLU A 3 16.93 4.22 -11.08
C GLU A 3 15.51 3.73 -11.41
N VAL A 4 14.84 4.37 -12.35
CA VAL A 4 13.53 3.96 -12.87
C VAL A 4 13.57 2.51 -13.39
N ALA A 5 14.58 2.16 -14.18
CA ALA A 5 14.70 0.79 -14.70
C ALA A 5 14.88 -0.25 -13.58
N VAL A 6 15.64 0.10 -12.54
CA VAL A 6 15.83 -0.77 -11.38
C VAL A 6 14.53 -0.96 -10.61
N ARG A 7 13.77 0.11 -10.37
CA ARG A 7 12.46 0.04 -9.71
C ARG A 7 11.48 -0.83 -10.51
N LEU A 8 11.42 -0.66 -11.83
CA LEU A 8 10.54 -1.46 -12.69
C LEU A 8 10.92 -2.94 -12.70
N ILE A 9 12.22 -3.24 -12.80
CA ILE A 9 12.69 -4.62 -12.74
C ILE A 9 12.37 -5.24 -11.38
N ALA A 10 12.64 -4.54 -10.27
CA ALA A 10 12.33 -5.01 -8.92
C ALA A 10 10.82 -5.27 -8.77
N PHE A 11 9.97 -4.34 -9.23
CA PHE A 11 8.52 -4.47 -9.22
C PHE A 11 8.06 -5.76 -9.92
N ILE A 12 8.54 -5.99 -11.15
CA ILE A 12 8.15 -7.18 -11.93
C ILE A 12 8.69 -8.45 -11.28
N VAL A 13 9.95 -8.48 -10.89
CA VAL A 13 10.60 -9.69 -10.32
C VAL A 13 9.92 -10.10 -9.02
N VAL A 14 9.70 -9.15 -8.11
CA VAL A 14 9.01 -9.42 -6.84
C VAL A 14 7.56 -9.83 -7.09
N GLY A 15 6.85 -9.16 -8.01
CA GLY A 15 5.49 -9.50 -8.37
C GLY A 15 5.35 -10.91 -8.94
N VAL A 16 6.24 -11.31 -9.85
CA VAL A 16 6.26 -12.68 -10.41
C VAL A 16 6.58 -13.72 -9.32
N ALA A 17 7.51 -13.43 -8.42
CA ALA A 17 7.83 -14.32 -7.32
C ALA A 17 6.62 -14.52 -6.37
N VAL A 18 5.96 -13.43 -6.00
CA VAL A 18 4.76 -13.48 -5.15
C VAL A 18 3.60 -14.17 -5.87
N TRP A 19 3.42 -13.92 -7.17
CA TRP A 19 2.43 -14.65 -7.97
C TRP A 19 2.68 -16.15 -7.98
N ALA A 20 3.94 -16.58 -8.15
CA ALA A 20 4.30 -17.99 -8.07
C ALA A 20 3.98 -18.59 -6.70
N LEU A 21 4.29 -17.88 -5.60
CA LEU A 21 3.91 -18.30 -4.25
C LEU A 21 2.39 -18.45 -4.11
N ALA A 22 1.60 -17.52 -4.64
CA ALA A 22 0.15 -17.59 -4.59
C ALA A 22 -0.44 -18.76 -5.41
N GLN A 23 0.25 -19.24 -6.44
CA GLN A 23 -0.16 -20.43 -7.18
C GLN A 23 0.13 -21.73 -6.41
N HIS A 24 1.22 -21.76 -5.63
CA HIS A 24 1.64 -22.96 -4.92
C HIS A 24 1.09 -23.04 -3.49
N PHE A 25 0.85 -21.90 -2.84
CA PHE A 25 0.42 -21.79 -1.45
C PHE A 25 -0.76 -20.83 -1.29
N PRO A 26 -1.91 -21.09 -1.95
CA PRO A 26 -3.07 -20.18 -1.83
C PRO A 26 -3.73 -20.30 -0.46
N MET A 27 -4.40 -19.24 -0.02
CA MET A 27 -5.43 -19.30 1.01
C MET A 27 -6.69 -19.90 0.37
N GLU A 28 -7.15 -21.04 0.86
CA GLU A 28 -8.23 -21.84 0.22
C GLU A 28 -9.58 -21.11 0.21
N GLU A 29 -9.84 -20.34 1.25
CA GLU A 29 -11.08 -19.56 1.42
C GLU A 29 -11.34 -18.52 0.34
N TYR A 30 -10.29 -18.05 -0.34
CA TYR A 30 -10.43 -17.07 -1.44
C TYR A 30 -10.33 -17.69 -2.83
N GLY A 31 -10.18 -19.01 -2.91
CA GLY A 31 -10.09 -19.75 -4.16
C GLY A 31 -8.87 -19.36 -5.00
N LYS A 32 -8.96 -19.62 -6.31
CA LYS A 32 -7.86 -19.26 -7.23
C LYS A 32 -7.82 -17.76 -7.46
N GLN A 33 -6.65 -17.18 -7.31
CA GLN A 33 -6.39 -15.78 -7.62
C GLN A 33 -6.76 -15.46 -9.07
N GLN A 34 -7.58 -14.43 -9.24
CA GLN A 34 -8.01 -13.93 -10.55
C GLN A 34 -7.42 -12.55 -10.79
N VAL A 35 -6.95 -12.31 -12.02
CA VAL A 35 -6.52 -10.98 -12.45
C VAL A 35 -7.67 -10.36 -13.23
N GLU A 36 -8.30 -9.35 -12.68
CA GLU A 36 -9.35 -8.62 -13.37
C GLU A 36 -8.75 -7.84 -14.55
N PRO A 37 -9.48 -7.73 -15.70
CA PRO A 37 -8.99 -6.95 -16.84
C PRO A 37 -8.62 -5.52 -16.48
N PHE A 38 -9.29 -4.95 -15.48
CA PHE A 38 -9.05 -3.61 -14.98
C PHE A 38 -7.67 -3.47 -14.29
N ASP A 39 -7.17 -4.52 -13.63
CA ASP A 39 -5.85 -4.54 -12.98
C ASP A 39 -4.72 -4.36 -14.00
N ARG A 40 -4.87 -4.92 -15.19
CA ARG A 40 -3.87 -4.83 -16.27
C ARG A 40 -3.66 -3.39 -16.73
N TRP A 41 -4.73 -2.58 -16.76
CA TRP A 41 -4.63 -1.15 -17.07
C TRP A 41 -3.88 -0.39 -15.97
N PHE A 42 -4.08 -0.75 -14.70
CA PHE A 42 -3.32 -0.15 -13.60
C PHE A 42 -1.84 -0.47 -13.68
N LEU A 43 -1.47 -1.67 -14.09
CA LEU A 43 -0.06 -1.97 -14.35
C LEU A 43 0.52 -1.03 -15.41
N VAL A 44 -0.18 -0.85 -16.55
CA VAL A 44 0.28 0.07 -17.60
C VAL A 44 0.38 1.51 -17.09
N ILE A 45 -0.64 1.97 -16.34
CA ILE A 45 -0.64 3.29 -15.73
C ILE A 45 0.50 3.42 -14.71
N ALA A 46 0.70 2.42 -13.84
CA ALA A 46 1.77 2.41 -12.85
C ALA A 46 3.15 2.46 -13.51
N LEU A 47 3.35 1.71 -14.59
CA LEU A 47 4.60 1.74 -15.37
C LEU A 47 4.83 3.10 -16.05
N ALA A 48 3.79 3.71 -16.59
CA ALA A 48 3.85 5.04 -17.20
C ALA A 48 4.11 6.13 -16.14
N LEU A 49 3.45 6.02 -14.98
CA LEU A 49 3.63 6.96 -13.87
C LEU A 49 4.98 6.78 -13.18
N ALA A 50 5.49 5.55 -13.04
CA ALA A 50 6.82 5.31 -12.48
C ALA A 50 7.95 5.97 -13.29
N GLY A 51 7.74 6.16 -14.61
CA GLY A 51 8.66 6.93 -15.45
C GLY A 51 8.50 8.44 -15.37
N GLY A 52 7.29 8.93 -15.01
CA GLY A 52 6.97 10.36 -15.02
C GLY A 52 6.74 10.98 -13.65
N VAL A 53 6.47 10.18 -12.62
CA VAL A 53 6.21 10.69 -11.26
C VAL A 53 7.41 11.46 -10.73
N ASP A 54 8.63 10.96 -10.95
CA ASP A 54 9.85 11.62 -10.50
C ASP A 54 10.05 12.97 -11.23
N GLU A 55 9.70 13.09 -12.50
CA GLU A 55 9.87 14.33 -13.27
C GLU A 55 8.82 15.39 -12.93
N VAL A 56 7.58 14.99 -12.64
CA VAL A 56 6.47 15.89 -12.38
C VAL A 56 6.33 16.22 -10.89
N PHE A 57 6.46 15.24 -10.03
CA PHE A 57 6.22 15.39 -8.59
C PHE A 57 7.49 15.65 -7.78
N ALA A 58 8.67 15.20 -8.22
CA ALA A 58 9.91 15.46 -7.50
C ALA A 58 10.19 16.97 -7.31
N PRO A 59 10.02 17.86 -8.30
CA PRO A 59 10.19 19.30 -8.08
C PRO A 59 9.21 19.86 -7.05
N LEU A 60 7.94 19.43 -7.10
CA LEU A 60 6.92 19.85 -6.14
C LEU A 60 7.23 19.35 -4.75
N LEU A 61 7.55 18.05 -4.61
CA LEU A 61 7.90 17.41 -3.34
C LEU A 61 9.18 18.01 -2.77
N THR A 62 10.19 18.26 -3.61
CA THR A 62 11.43 18.94 -3.19
C THR A 62 11.15 20.35 -2.71
N SER A 63 10.26 21.11 -3.38
CA SER A 63 9.87 22.43 -2.94
C SER A 63 9.13 22.39 -1.58
N LEU A 64 8.19 21.47 -1.42
CA LEU A 64 7.45 21.30 -0.18
C LEU A 64 8.34 20.79 0.98
N THR A 65 9.25 19.86 0.69
CA THR A 65 10.14 19.29 1.69
C THR A 65 11.36 20.14 1.99
N LYS A 66 11.71 21.11 1.12
CA LYS A 66 12.87 21.98 1.30
C LYS A 66 12.88 22.72 2.64
N HIS A 67 11.74 23.28 3.04
CA HIS A 67 11.63 23.98 4.32
C HIS A 67 11.72 23.01 5.51
N LEU A 68 11.07 21.84 5.41
CA LEU A 68 11.19 20.78 6.42
C LEU A 68 12.63 20.28 6.50
N TYR A 69 13.26 20.05 5.36
CA TYR A 69 14.66 19.63 5.25
C TYR A 69 15.63 20.64 5.89
N GLN A 70 15.42 21.93 5.68
CA GLN A 70 16.24 23.00 6.28
C GLN A 70 15.96 23.11 7.78
N GLY A 71 14.68 23.04 8.21
CA GLY A 71 14.29 23.09 9.63
C GLY A 71 14.77 21.89 10.45
N ALA A 72 14.96 20.74 9.79
CA ALA A 72 15.42 19.51 10.44
C ALA A 72 16.95 19.30 10.41
N ALA A 73 17.74 20.32 10.12
CA ALA A 73 19.20 20.19 9.96
C ALA A 73 19.89 19.57 11.19
N GLY A 74 19.49 19.94 12.41
CA GLY A 74 20.02 19.37 13.65
C GLY A 74 19.69 17.88 13.80
N THR A 75 18.42 17.51 13.61
CA THR A 75 17.96 16.11 13.66
C THR A 75 18.68 15.26 12.60
N ARG A 76 18.86 15.79 11.41
CA ARG A 76 19.57 15.08 10.33
C ARG A 76 21.04 14.83 10.67
N GLN A 77 21.70 15.77 11.33
CA GLN A 77 23.09 15.59 11.78
C GLN A 77 23.20 14.48 12.82
N GLU A 78 22.23 14.38 13.74
CA GLU A 78 22.16 13.27 14.71
C GLU A 78 21.91 11.93 14.00
N VAL A 79 20.93 11.88 13.10
CA VAL A 79 20.58 10.68 12.33
C VAL A 79 21.74 10.23 11.42
N ALA A 80 22.54 11.14 10.90
CA ALA A 80 23.73 10.83 10.09
C ALA A 80 24.77 10.01 10.89
N GLY A 81 24.79 10.12 12.21
CA GLY A 81 25.65 9.31 13.09
C GLY A 81 25.13 7.89 13.33
N TRP A 82 23.92 7.57 12.94
CA TRP A 82 23.32 6.25 13.12
C TRP A 82 23.82 5.26 12.06
N SER A 83 23.82 3.97 12.42
CA SER A 83 24.05 2.91 11.42
C SER A 83 22.96 2.90 10.35
N VAL A 84 23.29 2.45 9.14
CA VAL A 84 22.32 2.34 8.04
C VAL A 84 21.12 1.48 8.45
N SER A 85 21.34 0.37 9.17
CA SER A 85 20.26 -0.49 9.66
C SER A 85 19.32 0.23 10.64
N THR A 86 19.88 1.05 11.54
CA THR A 86 19.09 1.86 12.49
C THR A 86 18.26 2.90 11.74
N GLN A 87 18.85 3.57 10.75
CA GLN A 87 18.13 4.54 9.92
C GLN A 87 16.99 3.89 9.13
N VAL A 88 17.23 2.72 8.51
CA VAL A 88 16.22 1.96 7.77
C VAL A 88 15.06 1.56 8.70
N LEU A 89 15.37 1.02 9.88
CA LEU A 89 14.35 0.60 10.84
C LEU A 89 13.52 1.79 11.34
N ALA A 90 14.18 2.87 11.71
CA ALA A 90 13.50 4.09 12.18
C ALA A 90 12.63 4.70 11.07
N TYR A 91 13.14 4.75 9.82
CA TYR A 91 12.37 5.18 8.66
C TYR A 91 11.10 4.33 8.49
N LEU A 92 11.23 2.99 8.49
CA LEU A 92 10.07 2.09 8.35
C LEU A 92 9.04 2.31 9.45
N ILE A 93 9.48 2.41 10.72
CA ILE A 93 8.58 2.60 11.86
C ILE A 93 7.81 3.92 11.74
N VAL A 94 8.52 5.02 11.48
CA VAL A 94 7.89 6.35 11.42
C VAL A 94 7.00 6.49 10.18
N THR A 95 7.47 6.00 9.03
CA THR A 95 6.69 6.03 7.79
C THR A 95 5.42 5.19 7.93
N ASP A 96 5.52 4.00 8.50
CA ASP A 96 4.36 3.12 8.70
C ASP A 96 3.38 3.68 9.74
N PHE A 97 3.86 4.30 10.79
CA PHE A 97 3.00 5.01 11.75
C PHE A 97 2.18 6.13 11.09
N LEU A 98 2.83 6.96 10.29
CA LEU A 98 2.14 8.01 9.54
C LEU A 98 1.22 7.42 8.46
N GLY A 99 1.67 6.36 7.81
CA GLY A 99 0.90 5.59 6.83
C GLY A 99 -0.37 5.00 7.42
N TYR A 100 -0.28 4.38 8.60
CA TYR A 100 -1.43 3.88 9.35
C TYR A 100 -2.50 4.96 9.56
N TRP A 101 -2.11 6.14 10.02
CA TRP A 101 -3.05 7.25 10.22
C TRP A 101 -3.62 7.79 8.92
N ALA A 102 -2.78 7.93 7.88
CA ALA A 102 -3.25 8.34 6.55
C ALA A 102 -4.26 7.33 5.99
N HIS A 103 -3.99 6.03 6.12
CA HIS A 103 -4.87 4.95 5.69
C HIS A 103 -6.19 4.95 6.46
N ARG A 104 -6.13 5.02 7.78
CA ARG A 104 -7.31 5.10 8.65
C ARG A 104 -8.16 6.33 8.34
N LEU A 105 -7.55 7.47 8.03
CA LEU A 105 -8.26 8.69 7.60
C LEU A 105 -8.96 8.50 6.25
N MET A 106 -8.35 7.77 5.31
CA MET A 106 -8.98 7.47 4.02
C MET A 106 -10.24 6.60 4.16
N HIS A 107 -10.39 5.85 5.26
CA HIS A 107 -11.59 5.09 5.58
C HIS A 107 -12.70 5.93 6.24
N THR A 108 -12.48 7.22 6.51
CA THR A 108 -13.55 8.11 6.96
C THR A 108 -14.52 8.44 5.82
N PRO A 109 -15.82 8.71 6.10
CA PRO A 109 -16.78 9.07 5.06
C PRO A 109 -16.33 10.24 4.17
N ALA A 110 -15.58 11.19 4.72
CA ALA A 110 -15.10 12.37 3.99
C ALA A 110 -14.05 12.01 2.93
N LEU A 111 -13.18 11.03 3.22
CA LEU A 111 -12.03 10.67 2.38
C LEU A 111 -12.18 9.32 1.67
N TRP A 112 -13.19 8.53 2.01
CA TRP A 112 -13.47 7.23 1.37
C TRP A 112 -13.43 7.28 -0.15
N ARG A 113 -13.96 8.34 -0.74
CA ARG A 113 -14.02 8.55 -2.19
C ARG A 113 -12.66 8.45 -2.89
N ILE A 114 -11.57 8.81 -2.22
CA ILE A 114 -10.23 8.74 -2.81
C ILE A 114 -9.63 7.32 -2.68
N HIS A 115 -10.13 6.52 -1.75
CA HIS A 115 -9.66 5.19 -1.43
C HIS A 115 -10.53 4.05 -2.00
N ALA A 116 -11.78 4.35 -2.35
CA ALA A 116 -12.75 3.38 -2.84
C ALA A 116 -12.27 2.60 -4.08
N LEU A 117 -11.47 3.24 -4.97
CA LEU A 117 -10.88 2.55 -6.12
C LEU A 117 -9.95 1.41 -5.68
N HIS A 118 -9.16 1.62 -4.62
CA HIS A 118 -8.30 0.59 -4.06
C HIS A 118 -9.12 -0.61 -3.57
N HIS A 119 -10.21 -0.35 -2.87
CA HIS A 119 -11.13 -1.38 -2.38
C HIS A 119 -12.07 -1.96 -3.44
N SER A 120 -12.01 -1.53 -4.71
CA SER A 120 -12.90 -2.01 -5.74
C SER A 120 -12.57 -3.42 -6.29
N ALA A 121 -11.44 -4.00 -5.91
CA ALA A 121 -11.02 -5.32 -6.35
C ALA A 121 -11.89 -6.41 -5.70
N ARG A 122 -12.45 -7.30 -6.54
CA ARG A 122 -13.22 -8.47 -6.08
C ARG A 122 -12.34 -9.69 -5.87
N SER A 123 -11.14 -9.67 -6.40
CA SER A 123 -10.08 -10.66 -6.19
C SER A 123 -8.77 -9.93 -6.02
N LEU A 124 -8.13 -10.10 -4.86
CA LEU A 124 -6.83 -9.47 -4.62
C LEU A 124 -5.71 -10.27 -5.28
N ASN A 125 -4.83 -9.53 -5.89
CA ASN A 125 -3.60 -10.00 -6.50
C ASN A 125 -2.58 -8.85 -6.47
N TRP A 126 -1.30 -9.11 -6.72
CA TRP A 126 -0.28 -8.08 -6.64
C TRP A 126 -0.49 -6.86 -7.56
N PHE A 127 -1.27 -7.00 -8.66
CA PHE A 127 -1.68 -5.86 -9.50
C PHE A 127 -2.78 -5.03 -8.85
N SER A 128 -3.71 -5.67 -8.12
CA SER A 128 -4.83 -4.96 -7.51
C SER A 128 -4.37 -3.99 -6.43
N GLY A 129 -3.25 -4.26 -5.76
CA GLY A 129 -2.61 -3.32 -4.84
C GLY A 129 -2.19 -2.00 -5.49
N MET A 130 -2.08 -1.97 -6.83
CA MET A 130 -1.78 -0.74 -7.58
C MET A 130 -3.02 0.10 -7.91
N ARG A 131 -4.23 -0.39 -7.63
CA ARG A 131 -5.44 0.41 -7.82
C ARG A 131 -5.40 1.61 -6.87
N GLY A 132 -5.47 2.80 -7.41
CA GLY A 132 -5.51 4.01 -6.61
C GLY A 132 -5.93 5.21 -7.45
N SER A 133 -6.75 6.09 -6.88
CA SER A 133 -6.98 7.41 -7.47
C SER A 133 -5.71 8.26 -7.33
N PRO A 134 -5.52 9.32 -8.13
CA PRO A 134 -4.37 10.21 -7.97
C PRO A 134 -4.22 10.77 -6.55
N LEU A 135 -5.34 11.09 -5.89
CA LEU A 135 -5.33 11.57 -4.51
C LEU A 135 -4.97 10.45 -3.51
N HIS A 136 -5.43 9.21 -3.74
CA HIS A 136 -5.00 8.07 -2.95
C HIS A 136 -3.47 7.90 -2.99
N MET A 137 -2.89 7.95 -4.18
CA MET A 137 -1.44 7.83 -4.34
C MET A 137 -0.68 8.91 -3.57
N LEU A 138 -1.21 10.14 -3.53
CA LEU A 138 -0.62 11.22 -2.74
C LEU A 138 -0.63 10.88 -1.24
N PHE A 139 -1.74 10.37 -0.69
CA PHE A 139 -1.84 9.98 0.71
C PHE A 139 -0.92 8.81 1.08
N VAL A 140 -0.75 7.85 0.17
CA VAL A 140 0.14 6.70 0.38
C VAL A 140 1.62 7.10 0.31
N LEU A 141 2.00 8.00 -0.61
CA LEU A 141 3.38 8.42 -0.79
C LEU A 141 3.85 9.50 0.21
N ALA A 142 2.93 10.36 0.66
CA ALA A 142 3.28 11.50 1.51
C ALA A 142 4.05 11.11 2.78
N PRO A 143 3.68 10.07 3.55
CA PRO A 143 4.45 9.63 4.72
C PRO A 143 5.92 9.35 4.40
N GLY A 144 6.18 8.54 3.38
CA GLY A 144 7.54 8.19 2.96
C GLY A 144 8.37 9.40 2.53
N VAL A 145 7.76 10.31 1.76
CA VAL A 145 8.44 11.54 1.31
C VAL A 145 8.75 12.47 2.49
N LEU A 146 7.82 12.66 3.41
CA LEU A 146 8.04 13.49 4.60
C LEU A 146 9.16 12.93 5.47
N VAL A 147 9.15 11.62 5.71
CA VAL A 147 10.15 10.95 6.56
C VAL A 147 11.50 10.88 5.86
N ALA A 148 11.56 10.65 4.55
CA ALA A 148 12.80 10.61 3.78
C ALA A 148 13.58 11.94 3.90
N SER A 149 12.91 13.07 4.11
CA SER A 149 13.56 14.36 4.34
C SER A 149 14.36 14.42 5.65
N LEU A 150 14.06 13.56 6.62
CA LEU A 150 14.72 13.48 7.92
C LEU A 150 15.89 12.47 7.93
N PHE A 151 15.85 11.50 7.01
CA PHE A 151 16.82 10.42 6.94
C PHE A 151 17.70 10.54 5.68
N LEU A 152 19.00 10.34 5.82
CA LEU A 152 19.95 10.44 4.70
C LEU A 152 19.96 9.17 3.81
N LEU A 153 18.88 8.40 3.84
CA LEU A 153 18.78 7.12 3.11
C LEU A 153 18.89 7.26 1.60
N THR A 154 18.55 8.44 1.07
CA THR A 154 18.68 8.76 -0.36
C THR A 154 20.15 8.83 -0.81
N GLU A 155 21.09 9.04 0.10
CA GLU A 155 22.53 9.07 -0.18
C GLU A 155 23.17 7.68 -0.10
N SER A 156 22.49 6.72 0.54
CA SER A 156 22.96 5.34 0.68
C SER A 156 22.27 4.41 -0.34
N ARG A 157 23.03 3.98 -1.35
CA ARG A 157 22.53 2.99 -2.33
C ARG A 157 22.03 1.71 -1.69
N SER A 158 22.72 1.20 -0.68
CA SER A 158 22.31 -0.03 0.01
C SER A 158 20.98 0.16 0.75
N ALA A 159 20.80 1.26 1.46
CA ALA A 159 19.55 1.60 2.13
C ALA A 159 18.40 1.75 1.13
N PHE A 160 18.64 2.44 0.01
CA PHE A 160 17.67 2.57 -1.07
C PHE A 160 17.19 1.21 -1.58
N PHE A 161 18.09 0.27 -1.89
CA PHE A 161 17.68 -1.05 -2.37
C PHE A 161 16.98 -1.90 -1.32
N VAL A 162 17.40 -1.81 -0.06
CA VAL A 162 16.73 -2.51 1.05
C VAL A 162 15.30 -2.00 1.21
N LEU A 163 15.11 -0.68 1.25
CA LEU A 163 13.77 -0.09 1.37
C LEU A 163 12.90 -0.42 0.16
N LEU A 164 13.43 -0.26 -1.06
CA LEU A 164 12.72 -0.60 -2.29
C LEU A 164 12.24 -2.05 -2.27
N PHE A 165 13.09 -2.98 -1.84
CA PHE A 165 12.73 -4.39 -1.72
C PHE A 165 11.63 -4.62 -0.68
N ILE A 166 11.75 -4.01 0.51
CA ILE A 166 10.77 -4.14 1.59
C ILE A 166 9.40 -3.60 1.14
N GLU A 167 9.37 -2.41 0.53
CA GLU A 167 8.15 -1.78 0.03
C GLU A 167 7.46 -2.65 -1.03
N MET A 168 8.21 -3.11 -2.03
CA MET A 168 7.66 -3.95 -3.10
C MET A 168 7.20 -5.31 -2.58
N ALA A 169 7.99 -5.95 -1.73
CA ALA A 169 7.66 -7.26 -1.18
C ALA A 169 6.41 -7.19 -0.29
N SER A 170 6.31 -6.18 0.58
CA SER A 170 5.15 -5.97 1.43
C SER A 170 3.90 -5.70 0.59
N GLN A 171 3.94 -4.70 -0.30
CA GLN A 171 2.82 -4.32 -1.15
C GLN A 171 2.30 -5.49 -1.99
N HIS A 172 3.19 -6.25 -2.63
CA HIS A 172 2.78 -7.37 -3.47
C HIS A 172 2.27 -8.54 -2.66
N LEU A 173 2.92 -8.84 -1.53
CA LEU A 173 2.56 -9.97 -0.68
C LEU A 173 1.19 -9.75 -0.03
N THR A 174 0.96 -8.60 0.60
CA THR A 174 -0.29 -8.31 1.32
C THR A 174 -1.52 -8.33 0.40
N HIS A 175 -1.37 -7.95 -0.86
CA HIS A 175 -2.44 -8.00 -1.86
C HIS A 175 -2.52 -9.33 -2.63
N SER A 176 -1.74 -10.33 -2.26
CA SER A 176 -1.74 -11.61 -2.97
C SER A 176 -2.33 -12.72 -2.12
N ASN A 177 -3.04 -13.65 -2.78
CA ASN A 177 -3.63 -14.80 -2.13
C ASN A 177 -2.55 -15.84 -1.73
N VAL A 178 -1.70 -15.48 -0.77
CA VAL A 178 -0.60 -16.31 -0.27
C VAL A 178 -0.88 -16.72 1.18
N ARG A 179 -0.94 -18.04 1.42
CA ARG A 179 -0.99 -18.60 2.75
C ARG A 179 0.41 -18.62 3.36
N LEU A 180 0.65 -17.76 4.33
CA LEU A 180 1.90 -17.74 5.08
C LEU A 180 1.84 -18.76 6.23
N PRO A 181 2.91 -19.54 6.44
CA PRO A 181 3.03 -20.33 7.67
C PRO A 181 3.12 -19.38 8.87
N PHE A 182 2.50 -19.78 9.98
CA PHE A 182 2.49 -18.98 11.22
C PHE A 182 1.95 -17.55 11.06
N ALA A 183 1.03 -17.31 10.09
CA ALA A 183 0.49 -15.97 9.82
C ALA A 183 -0.05 -15.30 11.09
N ARG A 184 -0.82 -16.02 11.92
CA ARG A 184 -1.39 -15.49 13.16
C ARG A 184 -0.32 -15.02 14.16
N GLN A 185 0.80 -15.72 14.25
CA GLN A 185 1.92 -15.31 15.11
C GLN A 185 2.65 -14.10 14.53
N LEU A 186 2.82 -14.06 13.20
CA LEU A 186 3.42 -12.93 12.51
C LEU A 186 2.58 -11.66 12.66
N GLU A 187 1.25 -11.78 12.74
CA GLU A 187 0.31 -10.67 12.89
C GLU A 187 0.40 -9.92 14.23
N TRP A 188 1.19 -10.38 15.18
CA TRP A 188 1.55 -9.57 16.34
C TRP A 188 2.48 -8.40 15.98
N LEU A 189 3.20 -8.50 14.87
CA LEU A 189 4.18 -7.49 14.46
C LEU A 189 4.00 -7.05 13.01
N LEU A 190 3.68 -7.97 12.10
CA LEU A 190 3.71 -7.74 10.66
C LEU A 190 2.31 -7.88 10.05
N VAL A 191 2.03 -7.05 9.06
CA VAL A 191 0.82 -7.20 8.23
C VAL A 191 0.99 -8.42 7.33
N THR A 192 -0.01 -9.30 7.31
CA THR A 192 -0.04 -10.50 6.48
C THR A 192 -1.12 -10.41 5.40
N PRO A 193 -1.04 -11.23 4.33
CA PRO A 193 -2.13 -11.34 3.35
C PRO A 193 -3.48 -11.62 4.01
N ARG A 194 -3.52 -12.56 4.96
CA ARG A 194 -4.73 -12.95 5.70
C ARG A 194 -5.39 -11.76 6.41
N MET A 195 -4.60 -10.94 7.07
CA MET A 195 -5.03 -9.73 7.76
C MET A 195 -5.53 -8.66 6.76
N HIS A 196 -4.78 -8.46 5.67
CA HIS A 196 -5.09 -7.44 4.68
C HIS A 196 -6.32 -7.79 3.82
N PHE A 197 -6.58 -9.08 3.59
CA PHE A 197 -7.80 -9.51 2.92
C PHE A 197 -9.06 -9.17 3.73
N ILE A 198 -9.01 -9.23 5.06
CA ILE A 198 -10.12 -8.76 5.92
C ILE A 198 -10.29 -7.24 5.80
N HIS A 199 -9.20 -6.49 5.69
CA HIS A 199 -9.26 -5.05 5.41
C HIS A 199 -9.98 -4.75 4.08
N HIS A 200 -9.84 -5.58 3.06
CA HIS A 200 -10.58 -5.46 1.79
C HIS A 200 -11.97 -6.09 1.80
N HIS A 201 -12.45 -6.54 2.95
CA HIS A 201 -13.80 -7.12 3.06
C HIS A 201 -14.85 -6.08 2.70
N ARG A 202 -15.89 -6.51 1.94
CA ARG A 202 -16.98 -5.63 1.48
C ARG A 202 -17.77 -4.99 2.61
N GLU A 203 -17.99 -5.72 3.72
CA GLU A 203 -18.71 -5.19 4.86
C GLU A 203 -17.82 -4.26 5.68
N ALA A 204 -18.27 -3.01 5.85
CA ALA A 204 -17.53 -1.96 6.55
C ALA A 204 -17.13 -2.34 7.99
N ARG A 205 -17.91 -3.21 8.68
CA ARG A 205 -17.57 -3.67 10.03
C ARG A 205 -16.26 -4.45 10.08
N TYR A 206 -15.87 -5.10 8.99
CA TYR A 206 -14.60 -5.80 8.84
C TYR A 206 -13.59 -4.97 8.04
N GLY A 207 -14.01 -4.36 6.94
CA GLY A 207 -13.13 -3.56 6.08
C GLY A 207 -12.60 -2.28 6.75
N ASN A 208 -13.27 -1.77 7.79
CA ASN A 208 -12.75 -0.64 8.59
C ASN A 208 -11.83 -1.11 9.72
N SER A 209 -10.83 -1.93 9.38
CA SER A 209 -9.86 -2.51 10.29
C SER A 209 -8.52 -2.73 9.59
N ASN A 210 -7.49 -3.14 10.33
CA ASN A 210 -6.23 -3.64 9.78
C ASN A 210 -5.55 -2.65 8.81
N TYR A 211 -5.29 -1.42 9.30
CA TYR A 211 -4.78 -0.30 8.50
C TYR A 211 -3.26 -0.25 8.30
N GLY A 212 -2.48 -1.08 9.01
CA GLY A 212 -1.02 -1.13 8.89
C GLY A 212 -0.55 -1.44 7.47
N PHE A 213 0.65 -0.93 7.07
CA PHE A 213 1.28 -1.27 5.78
C PHE A 213 2.34 -2.36 5.96
N TYR A 214 3.25 -2.19 6.92
CA TYR A 214 4.30 -3.15 7.26
C TYR A 214 4.05 -3.79 8.61
N PHE A 215 3.67 -2.97 9.61
CA PHE A 215 3.52 -3.38 10.99
C PHE A 215 2.05 -3.36 11.42
N SER A 216 1.57 -4.50 11.91
CA SER A 216 0.25 -4.65 12.53
C SER A 216 0.20 -4.13 13.96
N ILE A 217 1.33 -3.78 14.54
CA ILE A 217 1.43 -3.28 15.91
C ILE A 217 0.55 -2.05 16.15
N TRP A 218 0.37 -1.21 15.12
CA TRP A 218 -0.50 -0.03 15.21
C TRP A 218 -1.96 -0.43 15.32
N ASP A 219 -2.38 -1.47 14.61
CA ASP A 219 -3.74 -1.99 14.70
C ASP A 219 -4.02 -2.56 16.08
N HIS A 220 -3.06 -3.28 16.67
CA HIS A 220 -3.17 -3.75 18.05
C HIS A 220 -3.19 -2.60 19.05
N LEU A 221 -2.32 -1.61 18.89
CA LEU A 221 -2.19 -0.48 19.82
C LEU A 221 -3.42 0.45 19.80
N PHE A 222 -4.00 0.66 18.62
CA PHE A 222 -5.15 1.55 18.44
C PHE A 222 -6.49 0.83 18.30
N GLY A 223 -6.53 -0.49 18.57
CA GLY A 223 -7.76 -1.29 18.66
C GLY A 223 -8.48 -1.48 17.32
N THR A 224 -7.73 -1.52 16.21
CA THR A 224 -8.27 -1.74 14.86
C THR A 224 -7.91 -3.10 14.28
N TYR A 225 -7.18 -3.94 15.05
CA TYR A 225 -6.88 -5.31 14.62
C TYR A 225 -8.13 -6.21 14.70
N ILE A 226 -8.41 -6.91 13.61
CA ILE A 226 -9.39 -7.99 13.54
C ILE A 226 -8.65 -9.24 13.05
N ASP A 227 -8.72 -10.33 13.85
CA ASP A 227 -8.22 -11.63 13.43
C ASP A 227 -9.17 -12.21 12.36
N ALA A 228 -8.61 -12.71 11.27
CA ALA A 228 -9.41 -13.34 10.22
C ALA A 228 -10.20 -14.56 10.70
N ASP A 229 -9.76 -15.23 11.78
CA ASP A 229 -10.48 -16.37 12.34
C ASP A 229 -11.78 -15.93 13.07
N ASP A 230 -11.88 -14.66 13.45
CA ASP A 230 -13.08 -14.08 14.06
C ASP A 230 -14.11 -13.60 13.01
N VAL A 231 -13.77 -13.68 11.72
CA VAL A 231 -14.65 -13.28 10.61
C VAL A 231 -15.33 -14.53 10.03
N PRO A 232 -16.66 -14.70 10.24
CA PRO A 232 -17.38 -15.92 9.85
C PRO A 232 -17.39 -16.17 8.33
N ASP A 233 -17.52 -15.11 7.55
CA ASP A 233 -17.42 -15.15 6.09
C ASP A 233 -16.27 -14.25 5.66
N LYS A 234 -15.15 -14.83 5.25
CA LYS A 234 -13.93 -14.12 4.85
C LYS A 234 -14.02 -13.42 3.50
N GLY A 235 -15.09 -13.58 2.77
CA GLY A 235 -15.46 -12.92 1.54
C GLY A 235 -16.92 -12.53 1.55
N PRO A 236 -17.42 -11.71 0.66
CA PRO A 236 -16.81 -11.19 -0.56
C PRO A 236 -15.95 -9.93 -0.35
N LEU A 237 -14.97 -9.77 -1.24
CA LEU A 237 -14.13 -8.58 -1.33
C LEU A 237 -14.79 -7.53 -2.25
N GLY A 238 -14.28 -6.31 -2.22
CA GLY A 238 -14.71 -5.24 -3.10
C GLY A 238 -15.71 -4.27 -2.48
N LEU A 239 -16.41 -3.54 -3.31
CA LEU A 239 -17.39 -2.53 -2.88
C LEU A 239 -18.80 -3.13 -2.85
N VAL A 240 -19.65 -2.59 -1.98
CA VAL A 240 -21.09 -2.92 -1.94
C VAL A 240 -21.79 -2.30 -3.15
N GLU A 241 -21.54 -1.02 -3.38
CA GLU A 241 -22.12 -0.24 -4.45
C GLU A 241 -21.29 -0.35 -5.73
N ASN A 242 -21.97 -0.30 -6.86
CA ASN A 242 -21.33 -0.24 -8.17
C ASN A 242 -21.15 1.22 -8.57
N TYR A 243 -19.94 1.74 -8.40
CA TYR A 243 -19.59 3.09 -8.84
C TYR A 243 -19.04 3.10 -10.25
N THR A 244 -19.24 4.19 -10.98
CA THR A 244 -18.64 4.37 -12.30
C THR A 244 -17.12 4.40 -12.20
N ARG A 245 -16.42 3.77 -13.16
CA ARG A 245 -14.95 3.73 -13.18
C ARG A 245 -14.32 5.11 -13.16
N THR A 246 -14.94 6.07 -13.86
CA THR A 246 -14.46 7.47 -13.91
C THR A 246 -14.55 8.10 -12.53
N SER A 247 -15.65 7.94 -11.80
CA SER A 247 -15.81 8.51 -10.45
C SER A 247 -14.83 7.90 -9.46
N LEU A 248 -14.60 6.59 -9.54
CA LEU A 248 -13.60 5.91 -8.72
C LEU A 248 -12.19 6.42 -9.02
N PHE A 249 -11.83 6.55 -10.32
CA PHE A 249 -10.49 7.00 -10.72
C PHE A 249 -10.22 8.44 -10.30
N LEU A 250 -11.18 9.34 -10.49
CA LEU A 250 -11.01 10.74 -10.11
C LEU A 250 -10.97 10.95 -8.59
N GLY A 251 -11.69 10.10 -7.82
CA GLY A 251 -11.72 10.18 -6.35
C GLY A 251 -12.33 11.48 -5.81
N LEU A 252 -13.13 12.19 -6.62
CA LEU A 252 -13.73 13.47 -6.24
C LEU A 252 -15.14 13.31 -5.69
N LYS A 253 -16.01 12.64 -6.44
CA LYS A 253 -17.38 12.30 -6.06
C LYS A 253 -17.71 10.94 -6.62
N LEU A 254 -18.13 10.01 -5.76
CA LEU A 254 -18.56 8.69 -6.22
C LEU A 254 -19.96 8.80 -6.85
N THR A 255 -20.10 8.22 -8.04
CA THR A 255 -21.35 8.17 -8.80
C THR A 255 -21.67 6.71 -9.05
N GLU A 256 -22.82 6.26 -8.56
CA GLU A 256 -23.29 4.89 -8.79
C GLU A 256 -23.63 4.66 -10.26
N GLU A 257 -23.34 3.45 -10.73
CA GLU A 257 -23.81 3.00 -12.05
C GLU A 257 -25.31 2.77 -11.95
N THR A 258 -26.07 3.47 -12.79
CA THR A 258 -27.50 3.14 -12.95
C THR A 258 -27.59 1.74 -13.59
N PRO A 259 -28.41 0.82 -13.03
CA PRO A 259 -28.63 -0.47 -13.66
C PRO A 259 -29.10 -0.26 -15.10
N ASP A 260 -28.41 -0.90 -16.03
CA ASP A 260 -28.83 -0.88 -17.45
C ASP A 260 -30.26 -1.45 -17.53
N LYS A 261 -31.21 -0.64 -17.90
CA LYS A 261 -32.59 -1.07 -18.14
C LYS A 261 -32.61 -1.87 -19.46
N ARG A 262 -32.16 -3.13 -19.38
CA ARG A 262 -32.42 -4.11 -20.44
C ARG A 262 -33.65 -4.93 -20.13
#